data_ef638438561ed4ed4f84328177bd0754
#
_entry.id   ef638438561ed4ed4f84328177bd0754
#
_cell.length_a   1.000
_cell.length_b   1.000
_cell.length_c   1.000
_cell.angle_alpha   90.00
_cell.angle_beta   90.00
_cell.angle_gamma   90.00
#
_symmetry.space_group_name_H-M   'P 1'
#
loop_
_entity.id
_entity.type
_entity.pdbx_description
1 polymer ?
#
loop_
_entity_poly.entity_id
_entity_poly.type
_entity_poly.pdbx_seq_one_letter_code
_entity_poly.pdbx_strand_id
1 'polypeptide(L)'
;TASLQYLSVLAVAAVFLQLTFGALMRHTYSGLSIPDFPLAYGQIFPSLSNDAIASYNYQLILEGIKWTGDKPVAAYQIFIHLLHRYWAFIVAGIITLLGFRLLALKSLPKYLRNTGYLLLLIVTIQFTLGIFTVLSRKEYITTSFHVVIGALVLVICVITSLRIARLRWLNKYFGYDEK
;
A
#
# COMPACT_ATOMS: atom_id res chain seq x y z
N THR A 1 9.27 -10.70 -21.52
CA THR A 1 8.27 -11.44 -20.70
C THR A 1 8.82 -11.91 -19.36
N ALA A 2 10.11 -12.33 -19.23
CA ALA A 2 10.68 -12.75 -17.93
C ALA A 2 10.70 -11.61 -16.92
N SER A 3 11.15 -10.41 -17.31
CA SER A 3 11.18 -9.22 -16.43
C SER A 3 9.79 -8.83 -15.95
N LEU A 4 8.76 -8.98 -16.79
CA LEU A 4 7.37 -8.71 -16.42
C LEU A 4 6.87 -9.70 -15.35
N GLN A 5 7.26 -10.98 -15.46
CA GLN A 5 6.92 -12.00 -14.46
C GLN A 5 7.56 -11.67 -13.10
N TYR A 6 8.85 -11.33 -13.09
CA TYR A 6 9.52 -10.93 -11.84
C TYR A 6 8.86 -9.69 -11.21
N LEU A 7 8.53 -8.69 -12.02
CA LEU A 7 7.85 -7.49 -11.54
C LEU A 7 6.47 -7.80 -10.96
N SER A 8 5.70 -8.71 -11.59
CA SER A 8 4.38 -9.10 -11.08
C SER A 8 4.46 -9.87 -9.75
N VAL A 9 5.46 -10.75 -9.61
CA VAL A 9 5.70 -11.46 -8.33
C VAL A 9 6.17 -10.48 -7.25
N LEU A 10 7.04 -9.53 -7.60
CA LEU A 10 7.46 -8.47 -6.69
C LEU A 10 6.27 -7.63 -6.21
N ALA A 11 5.34 -7.29 -7.11
CA ALA A 11 4.12 -6.57 -6.75
C ALA A 11 3.27 -7.37 -5.74
N VAL A 12 3.09 -8.68 -5.94
CA VAL A 12 2.38 -9.54 -4.97
C VAL A 12 3.05 -9.51 -3.60
N ALA A 13 4.37 -9.73 -3.56
CA ALA A 13 5.12 -9.75 -2.31
C ALA A 13 5.08 -8.38 -1.60
N ALA A 14 5.22 -7.29 -2.34
CA ALA A 14 5.18 -5.94 -1.81
C ALA A 14 3.81 -5.57 -1.23
N VAL A 15 2.71 -5.92 -1.92
CA VAL A 15 1.34 -5.69 -1.42
C VAL A 15 1.06 -6.56 -0.21
N PHE A 16 1.47 -7.83 -0.22
CA PHE A 16 1.30 -8.72 0.94
C PHE A 16 1.99 -8.14 2.18
N LEU A 17 3.22 -7.65 2.03
CA LEU A 17 3.95 -7.02 3.13
C LEU A 17 3.27 -5.71 3.59
N GLN A 18 2.71 -4.91 2.66
CA GLN A 18 1.93 -3.72 3.00
C GLN A 18 0.70 -4.05 3.85
N LEU A 19 -0.04 -5.10 3.49
CA LEU A 19 -1.18 -5.56 4.26
C LEU A 19 -0.76 -6.07 5.66
N THR A 20 0.38 -6.75 5.74
CA THR A 20 0.97 -7.19 7.02
C THR A 20 1.30 -5.99 7.92
N PHE A 21 1.92 -4.94 7.38
CA PHE A 21 2.18 -3.71 8.14
C PHE A 21 0.88 -3.01 8.57
N GLY A 22 -0.14 -3.01 7.71
CA GLY A 22 -1.47 -2.50 8.07
C GLY A 22 -2.14 -3.29 9.19
N ALA A 23 -2.04 -4.61 9.16
CA ALA A 23 -2.54 -5.48 10.23
C ALA A 23 -1.77 -5.23 11.55
N LEU A 24 -0.44 -5.15 11.48
CA LEU A 24 0.40 -4.84 12.63
C LEU A 24 0.02 -3.49 13.23
N MET A 25 -0.17 -2.46 12.38
CA MET A 25 -0.59 -1.13 12.81
C MET A 25 -1.96 -1.16 13.52
N ARG A 26 -2.89 -2.00 13.07
CA ARG A 26 -4.19 -2.19 13.70
C ARG A 26 -4.06 -2.85 15.08
N HIS A 27 -3.29 -3.95 15.17
CA HIS A 27 -3.11 -4.71 16.41
C HIS A 27 -2.29 -3.97 17.47
N THR A 28 -1.44 -3.05 17.07
CA THR A 28 -0.63 -2.21 17.97
C THR A 28 -1.26 -0.86 18.28
N TYR A 29 -2.48 -0.59 17.80
CA TYR A 29 -3.17 0.70 17.91
C TYR A 29 -2.36 1.89 17.36
N SER A 30 -1.49 1.65 16.38
CA SER A 30 -0.58 2.66 15.81
C SER A 30 -1.24 3.59 14.78
N GLY A 31 -2.48 3.33 14.37
CA GLY A 31 -3.11 3.98 13.22
C GLY A 31 -3.40 5.47 13.35
N LEU A 32 -3.31 6.04 14.55
CA LEU A 32 -3.41 7.48 14.81
C LEU A 32 -2.18 8.00 15.59
N SER A 33 -1.11 7.23 15.65
CA SER A 33 0.13 7.68 16.28
C SER A 33 0.82 8.83 15.52
N ILE A 34 0.41 9.11 14.29
CA ILE A 34 0.83 10.25 13.49
C ILE A 34 -0.42 10.82 12.81
N PRO A 35 -0.91 12.00 13.22
CA PRO A 35 -2.21 12.52 12.78
C PRO A 35 -2.15 13.30 11.46
N ASP A 36 -0.99 13.80 11.07
CA ASP A 36 -0.77 14.66 9.91
C ASP A 36 -0.34 13.89 8.65
N PHE A 37 -0.49 14.50 7.49
CA PHE A 37 -0.03 14.02 6.19
C PHE A 37 0.21 15.24 5.28
N PRO A 38 1.25 15.27 4.43
CA PRO A 38 2.19 14.18 4.12
C PRO A 38 3.31 13.99 5.14
N LEU A 39 3.50 14.93 6.03
CA LEU A 39 4.55 14.90 7.05
C LEU A 39 4.11 14.06 8.27
N ALA A 40 5.03 13.87 9.19
CA ALA A 40 4.83 13.24 10.47
C ALA A 40 5.28 14.22 11.55
N TYR A 41 4.34 14.83 12.27
CA TYR A 41 4.62 15.92 13.21
C TYR A 41 5.41 17.07 12.57
N GLY A 42 5.05 17.44 11.34
CA GLY A 42 5.72 18.48 10.56
C GLY A 42 7.08 18.08 9.97
N GLN A 43 7.54 16.84 10.13
CA GLN A 43 8.84 16.34 9.69
C GLN A 43 8.69 15.15 8.74
N ILE A 44 9.69 14.95 7.84
CA ILE A 44 9.75 13.71 7.03
C ILE A 44 10.12 12.53 7.93
N PHE A 45 11.15 12.69 8.76
CA PHE A 45 11.59 11.68 9.71
C PHE A 45 11.52 12.27 11.15
N PRO A 46 10.42 12.06 11.86
CA PRO A 46 10.27 12.57 13.22
C PRO A 46 11.25 11.87 14.16
N SER A 47 11.74 12.64 15.14
CA SER A 47 12.59 12.09 16.19
C SER A 47 11.82 11.09 17.06
N LEU A 48 12.49 10.02 17.47
CA LEU A 48 11.94 9.03 18.40
C LEU A 48 12.56 9.14 19.79
N SER A 49 13.17 10.27 20.13
CA SER A 49 13.66 10.54 21.49
C SER A 49 12.51 10.67 22.49
N ASN A 50 12.77 10.42 23.76
CA ASN A 50 11.74 10.51 24.80
C ASN A 50 11.10 11.91 24.87
N ASP A 51 11.88 12.98 24.72
CA ASP A 51 11.38 14.35 24.73
C ASP A 51 10.48 14.65 23.55
N ALA A 52 10.86 14.18 22.33
CA ALA A 52 10.05 14.31 21.16
C ALA A 52 8.71 13.56 21.29
N ILE A 53 8.74 12.32 21.81
CA ILE A 53 7.54 11.52 22.03
C ILE A 53 6.63 12.18 23.08
N ALA A 54 7.18 12.76 24.13
CA ALA A 54 6.40 13.52 25.12
C ALA A 54 5.71 14.72 24.47
N SER A 55 6.43 15.47 23.61
CA SER A 55 5.87 16.59 22.84
C SER A 55 4.74 16.14 21.90
N TYR A 56 4.91 15.02 21.17
CA TYR A 56 3.88 14.47 20.28
C TYR A 56 2.63 14.04 21.05
N ASN A 57 2.79 13.39 22.19
CA ASN A 57 1.67 13.04 23.04
C ASN A 57 0.91 14.27 23.55
N TYR A 58 1.61 15.32 23.90
CA TYR A 58 1.00 16.60 24.30
C TYR A 58 0.21 17.22 23.14
N GLN A 59 0.77 17.22 21.90
CA GLN A 59 0.07 17.68 20.71
C GLN A 59 -1.19 16.88 20.43
N LEU A 60 -1.15 15.54 20.51
CA LEU A 60 -2.31 14.67 20.32
C LEU A 60 -3.43 14.98 21.32
N ILE A 61 -3.09 15.29 22.58
CA ILE A 61 -4.05 15.70 23.60
C ILE A 61 -4.69 17.04 23.23
N LEU A 62 -3.90 18.04 22.83
CA LEU A 62 -4.39 19.37 22.45
C LEU A 62 -5.33 19.30 21.24
N GLU A 63 -5.05 18.43 20.28
CA GLU A 63 -5.90 18.22 19.12
C GLU A 63 -7.12 17.34 19.39
N GLY A 64 -7.29 16.85 20.61
CA GLY A 64 -8.41 15.99 21.00
C GLY A 64 -8.41 14.64 20.27
N ILE A 65 -7.24 14.18 19.81
CA ILE A 65 -7.09 12.91 19.12
C ILE A 65 -7.06 11.81 20.17
N LYS A 66 -8.15 11.04 20.21
CA LYS A 66 -8.24 9.83 21.04
C LYS A 66 -7.62 8.67 20.27
N TRP A 67 -6.36 8.31 20.61
CA TRP A 67 -5.84 7.01 20.20
C TRP A 67 -6.53 5.90 21.00
N THR A 68 -6.77 4.78 20.36
CA THR A 68 -7.41 3.63 21.00
C THR A 68 -6.41 2.94 21.94
N GLY A 69 -6.32 3.38 23.16
CA GLY A 69 -5.48 2.83 24.22
C GLY A 69 -5.41 3.79 25.40
N ASP A 70 -5.41 3.25 26.59
CA ASP A 70 -5.33 4.05 27.83
C ASP A 70 -3.90 4.58 28.10
N LYS A 71 -2.97 4.32 27.18
CA LYS A 71 -1.55 4.66 27.36
C LYS A 71 -1.10 5.67 26.29
N PRO A 72 -0.15 6.57 26.63
CA PRO A 72 0.48 7.47 25.66
C PRO A 72 1.08 6.71 24.49
N VAL A 73 1.14 7.34 23.31
CA VAL A 73 1.78 6.79 22.12
C VAL A 73 3.28 6.58 22.42
N ALA A 74 3.76 5.40 22.06
CA ALA A 74 5.15 5.00 22.23
C ALA A 74 5.94 5.06 20.91
N ALA A 75 7.26 5.08 20.98
CA ALA A 75 8.16 5.14 19.82
C ALA A 75 7.87 4.07 18.77
N TYR A 76 7.64 2.82 19.20
CA TYR A 76 7.37 1.70 18.28
C TYR A 76 6.08 1.92 17.46
N GLN A 77 5.05 2.59 18.01
CA GLN A 77 3.81 2.87 17.30
C GLN A 77 4.03 3.90 16.19
N ILE A 78 4.81 4.95 16.47
CA ILE A 78 5.23 5.93 15.47
C ILE A 78 6.04 5.23 14.37
N PHE A 79 7.00 4.38 14.75
CA PHE A 79 7.83 3.63 13.80
C PHE A 79 7.00 2.72 12.89
N ILE A 80 6.05 1.95 13.44
CA ILE A 80 5.17 1.07 12.66
C ILE A 80 4.32 1.89 11.68
N HIS A 81 3.80 3.04 12.11
CA HIS A 81 3.01 3.90 11.24
C HIS A 81 3.85 4.49 10.10
N LEU A 82 5.08 4.94 10.38
CA LEU A 82 6.02 5.40 9.36
C LEU A 82 6.38 4.30 8.38
N LEU A 83 6.68 3.10 8.89
CA LEU A 83 7.00 1.94 8.06
C LEU A 83 5.86 1.63 7.08
N HIS A 84 4.61 1.60 7.56
CA HIS A 84 3.44 1.40 6.70
C HIS A 84 3.30 2.50 5.64
N ARG A 85 3.51 3.77 6.01
CA ARG A 85 3.42 4.92 5.09
C ARG A 85 4.49 4.89 4.01
N TYR A 86 5.75 4.70 4.38
CA TYR A 86 6.86 4.71 3.41
C TYR A 86 6.81 3.49 2.51
N TRP A 87 6.45 2.34 3.05
CA TRP A 87 6.25 1.15 2.25
C TRP A 87 5.11 1.33 1.24
N ALA A 88 4.06 2.08 1.57
CA ALA A 88 2.97 2.38 0.64
C ALA A 88 3.45 3.13 -0.62
N PHE A 89 4.41 4.05 -0.52
CA PHE A 89 5.01 4.71 -1.68
C PHE A 89 5.77 3.72 -2.58
N ILE A 90 6.52 2.79 -1.97
CA ILE A 90 7.25 1.75 -2.71
C ILE A 90 6.25 0.86 -3.45
N VAL A 91 5.20 0.39 -2.77
CA VAL A 91 4.14 -0.45 -3.36
C VAL A 91 3.43 0.29 -4.50
N ALA A 92 3.05 1.54 -4.29
CA ALA A 92 2.42 2.36 -5.33
C ALA A 92 3.33 2.49 -6.56
N GLY A 93 4.63 2.72 -6.37
CA GLY A 93 5.62 2.77 -7.45
C GLY A 93 5.72 1.45 -8.22
N ILE A 94 5.80 0.31 -7.51
CA ILE A 94 5.88 -1.02 -8.13
C ILE A 94 4.62 -1.33 -8.96
N ILE A 95 3.42 -1.08 -8.40
CA ILE A 95 2.15 -1.34 -9.10
C ILE A 95 2.00 -0.41 -10.31
N THR A 96 2.36 0.85 -10.17
CA THR A 96 2.33 1.83 -11.25
C THR A 96 3.27 1.41 -12.39
N LEU A 97 4.50 0.98 -12.06
CA LEU A 97 5.44 0.46 -13.04
C LEU A 97 4.88 -0.80 -13.73
N LEU A 98 4.30 -1.73 -12.99
CA LEU A 98 3.66 -2.93 -13.55
C LEU A 98 2.52 -2.54 -14.50
N GLY A 99 1.64 -1.63 -14.10
CA GLY A 99 0.54 -1.11 -14.92
C GLY A 99 1.04 -0.54 -16.26
N PHE A 100 2.02 0.36 -16.22
CA PHE A 100 2.60 0.94 -17.43
C PHE A 100 3.31 -0.11 -18.31
N ARG A 101 4.01 -1.08 -17.73
CA ARG A 101 4.64 -2.17 -18.51
C ARG A 101 3.62 -3.04 -19.21
N LEU A 102 2.47 -3.33 -18.59
CA LEU A 102 1.37 -4.06 -19.23
C LEU A 102 0.77 -3.27 -20.40
N LEU A 103 0.66 -1.95 -20.28
CA LEU A 103 0.14 -1.09 -21.34
C LEU A 103 1.11 -0.90 -22.51
N ALA A 104 2.40 -0.79 -22.22
CA ALA A 104 3.44 -0.53 -23.23
C ALA A 104 3.69 -1.73 -24.15
N LEU A 105 3.49 -2.96 -23.67
CA LEU A 105 3.75 -4.18 -24.43
C LEU A 105 2.57 -4.53 -25.33
N LYS A 106 2.59 -4.02 -26.57
CA LYS A 106 1.51 -4.24 -27.56
C LYS A 106 1.29 -5.71 -27.94
N SER A 107 2.31 -6.56 -27.75
CA SER A 107 2.24 -8.02 -27.98
C SER A 107 1.48 -8.78 -26.90
N LEU A 108 1.08 -8.12 -25.81
CA LEU A 108 0.28 -8.78 -24.79
C LEU A 108 -1.20 -8.85 -25.17
N PRO A 109 -1.89 -9.92 -24.77
CA PRO A 109 -3.33 -10.05 -24.92
C PRO A 109 -4.08 -8.86 -24.33
N LYS A 110 -5.21 -8.49 -24.95
CA LYS A 110 -6.02 -7.33 -24.53
C LYS A 110 -6.43 -7.37 -23.06
N TYR A 111 -6.71 -8.56 -22.52
CA TYR A 111 -7.11 -8.70 -21.11
C TYR A 111 -5.97 -8.32 -20.13
N LEU A 112 -4.69 -8.61 -20.47
CA LEU A 112 -3.55 -8.17 -19.66
C LEU A 112 -3.32 -6.66 -19.76
N ARG A 113 -3.51 -6.08 -20.94
CA ARG A 113 -3.43 -4.63 -21.11
C ARG A 113 -4.54 -3.92 -20.35
N ASN A 114 -5.77 -4.44 -20.39
CA ASN A 114 -6.87 -3.90 -19.58
C ASN A 114 -6.59 -3.98 -18.07
N THR A 115 -5.91 -5.05 -17.62
CA THR A 115 -5.45 -5.14 -16.23
C THR A 115 -4.45 -4.03 -15.87
N GLY A 116 -3.65 -3.55 -16.84
CA GLY A 116 -2.77 -2.39 -16.65
C GLY A 116 -3.55 -1.13 -16.25
N TYR A 117 -4.63 -0.80 -16.96
CA TYR A 117 -5.51 0.32 -16.57
C TYR A 117 -6.16 0.11 -15.21
N LEU A 118 -6.63 -1.11 -14.93
CA LEU A 118 -7.24 -1.44 -13.64
C LEU A 118 -6.25 -1.27 -12.49
N LEU A 119 -5.00 -1.69 -12.64
CA LEU A 119 -3.95 -1.52 -11.62
C LEU A 119 -3.67 -0.05 -11.36
N LEU A 120 -3.56 0.79 -12.39
CA LEU A 120 -3.35 2.22 -12.23
C LEU A 120 -4.51 2.90 -11.52
N LEU A 121 -5.75 2.55 -11.88
CA LEU A 121 -6.94 3.09 -11.23
C LEU A 121 -7.01 2.68 -9.77
N ILE A 122 -6.88 1.37 -9.49
CA ILE A 122 -7.09 0.86 -8.13
C ILE A 122 -5.99 1.29 -7.16
N VAL A 123 -4.72 1.42 -7.62
CA VAL A 123 -3.64 1.94 -6.77
C VAL A 123 -3.84 3.41 -6.43
N THR A 124 -4.35 4.21 -7.37
CA THR A 124 -4.70 5.61 -7.12
C THR A 124 -5.81 5.71 -6.08
N ILE A 125 -6.89 4.94 -6.22
CA ILE A 125 -7.98 4.88 -5.24
C ILE A 125 -7.45 4.46 -3.87
N GLN A 126 -6.66 3.39 -3.81
CA GLN A 126 -6.11 2.85 -2.57
C GLN A 126 -5.21 3.85 -1.84
N PHE A 127 -4.35 4.54 -2.58
CA PHE A 127 -3.46 5.54 -2.02
C PHE A 127 -4.24 6.74 -1.46
N THR A 128 -5.23 7.22 -2.22
CA THR A 128 -6.15 8.29 -1.81
C THR A 128 -6.92 7.92 -0.54
N LEU A 129 -7.49 6.71 -0.49
CA LEU A 129 -8.18 6.21 0.70
C LEU A 129 -7.24 6.12 1.93
N GLY A 130 -5.97 5.76 1.73
CA GLY A 130 -4.97 5.76 2.79
C GLY A 130 -4.74 7.15 3.39
N ILE A 131 -4.62 8.17 2.54
CA ILE A 131 -4.51 9.56 2.97
C ILE A 131 -5.74 9.98 3.77
N PHE A 132 -6.93 9.75 3.22
CA PHE A 132 -8.19 10.11 3.88
C PHE A 132 -8.41 9.33 5.19
N THR A 133 -7.94 8.09 5.30
CA THR A 133 -8.00 7.33 6.56
C THR A 133 -7.26 8.06 7.70
N VAL A 134 -6.12 8.70 7.40
CA VAL A 134 -5.38 9.50 8.38
C VAL A 134 -6.10 10.82 8.66
N LEU A 135 -6.39 11.59 7.61
CA LEU A 135 -6.98 12.93 7.72
C LEU A 135 -8.40 12.94 8.34
N SER A 136 -9.18 11.89 8.09
CA SER A 136 -10.50 11.71 8.73
C SER A 136 -10.41 11.14 10.15
N ARG A 137 -9.20 10.99 10.70
CA ARG A 137 -8.97 10.38 12.03
C ARG A 137 -9.56 8.98 12.16
N LYS A 138 -9.38 8.16 11.10
CA LYS A 138 -9.90 6.78 10.99
C LYS A 138 -11.43 6.72 10.99
N GLU A 139 -12.08 7.64 10.27
CA GLU A 139 -13.50 7.52 10.03
C GLU A 139 -13.84 6.10 9.54
N TYR A 140 -14.90 5.51 10.10
CA TYR A 140 -15.20 4.08 9.97
C TYR A 140 -15.37 3.62 8.51
N ILE A 141 -16.16 4.36 7.72
CA ILE A 141 -16.45 3.99 6.32
C ILE A 141 -15.20 4.07 5.47
N THR A 142 -14.47 5.17 5.54
CA THR A 142 -13.21 5.40 4.80
C THR A 142 -12.17 4.33 5.13
N THR A 143 -12.00 4.02 6.42
CA THR A 143 -11.07 2.99 6.89
C THR A 143 -11.46 1.60 6.39
N SER A 144 -12.75 1.28 6.41
CA SER A 144 -13.26 -0.01 5.92
C SER A 144 -13.03 -0.17 4.43
N PHE A 145 -13.30 0.85 3.62
CA PHE A 145 -13.01 0.83 2.19
C PHE A 145 -11.52 0.70 1.91
N HIS A 146 -10.66 1.41 2.65
CA HIS A 146 -9.22 1.28 2.51
C HIS A 146 -8.73 -0.16 2.72
N VAL A 147 -9.25 -0.87 3.72
CA VAL A 147 -8.91 -2.27 4.01
C VAL A 147 -9.41 -3.19 2.89
N VAL A 148 -10.68 -3.05 2.47
CA VAL A 148 -11.28 -3.90 1.43
C VAL A 148 -10.59 -3.72 0.08
N ILE A 149 -10.37 -2.47 -0.34
CA ILE A 149 -9.68 -2.18 -1.60
C ILE A 149 -8.23 -2.66 -1.54
N GLY A 150 -7.54 -2.55 -0.40
CA GLY A 150 -6.19 -3.11 -0.22
C GLY A 150 -6.14 -4.62 -0.45
N ALA A 151 -7.09 -5.37 0.08
CA ALA A 151 -7.21 -6.81 -0.18
C ALA A 151 -7.50 -7.10 -1.67
N LEU A 152 -8.35 -6.29 -2.31
CA LEU A 152 -8.64 -6.41 -3.74
C LEU A 152 -7.40 -6.15 -4.61
N VAL A 153 -6.56 -5.18 -4.25
CA VAL A 153 -5.27 -4.95 -4.93
C VAL A 153 -4.41 -6.21 -4.90
N LEU A 154 -4.30 -6.88 -3.75
CA LEU A 154 -3.56 -8.15 -3.65
C LEU A 154 -4.12 -9.21 -4.60
N VAL A 155 -5.43 -9.41 -4.61
CA VAL A 155 -6.11 -10.39 -5.49
C VAL A 155 -5.81 -10.09 -6.97
N ILE A 156 -5.91 -8.83 -7.38
CA ILE A 156 -5.62 -8.42 -8.76
C ILE A 156 -4.14 -8.68 -9.11
N CYS A 157 -3.21 -8.37 -8.21
CA CYS A 157 -1.78 -8.64 -8.42
C CYS A 157 -1.50 -10.15 -8.56
N VAL A 158 -2.11 -10.99 -7.71
CA VAL A 158 -1.98 -12.46 -7.78
C VAL A 158 -2.51 -12.98 -9.12
N ILE A 159 -3.74 -12.60 -9.50
CA ILE A 159 -4.34 -13.02 -10.77
C ILE A 159 -3.47 -12.56 -11.96
N THR A 160 -2.95 -11.35 -11.91
CA THR A 160 -2.06 -10.80 -12.95
C THR A 160 -0.79 -11.63 -13.07
N SER A 161 -0.15 -11.96 -11.94
CA SER A 161 1.06 -12.78 -11.91
C SER A 161 0.82 -14.18 -12.48
N LEU A 162 -0.29 -14.82 -12.10
CA LEU A 162 -0.66 -16.15 -12.61
C LEU A 162 -0.95 -16.12 -14.12
N ARG A 163 -1.63 -15.10 -14.63
CA ARG A 163 -1.91 -14.93 -16.07
C ARG A 163 -0.62 -14.73 -16.87
N ILE A 164 0.32 -13.94 -16.38
CA ILE A 164 1.63 -13.75 -17.02
C ILE A 164 2.44 -15.06 -16.99
N ALA A 165 2.42 -15.80 -15.88
CA ALA A 165 3.10 -17.08 -15.77
C ALA A 165 2.54 -18.10 -16.76
N ARG A 166 1.19 -18.21 -16.86
CA ARG A 166 0.50 -19.06 -17.83
C ARG A 166 0.88 -18.71 -19.27
N LEU A 167 0.86 -17.43 -19.62
CA LEU A 167 1.22 -16.99 -20.99
C LEU A 167 2.67 -17.39 -21.33
N ARG A 168 3.61 -17.19 -20.40
CA ARG A 168 5.00 -17.60 -20.58
C ARG A 168 5.15 -19.10 -20.76
N TRP A 169 4.41 -19.89 -19.98
CA TRP A 169 4.42 -21.34 -20.09
C TRP A 169 3.90 -21.80 -21.48
N LEU A 170 2.76 -21.24 -21.93
CA LEU A 170 2.19 -21.53 -23.24
C LEU A 170 3.15 -21.19 -24.38
N ASN A 171 3.76 -19.99 -24.33
CA ASN A 171 4.74 -19.60 -25.36
C ASN A 171 5.97 -20.51 -25.38
N LYS A 172 6.44 -20.94 -24.21
CA LYS A 172 7.62 -21.81 -24.12
C LYS A 172 7.41 -23.22 -24.70
N TYR A 173 6.24 -23.80 -24.47
CA TYR A 173 5.98 -25.21 -24.79
C TYR A 173 5.14 -25.42 -26.07
N PHE A 174 4.35 -24.44 -26.47
CA PHE A 174 3.42 -24.58 -27.61
C PHE A 174 3.62 -23.54 -28.72
N GLY A 175 4.61 -22.64 -28.58
CA GLY A 175 4.84 -21.57 -29.56
C GLY A 175 3.61 -20.67 -29.76
N TYR A 176 2.84 -20.46 -28.69
CA TYR A 176 1.57 -19.74 -28.75
C TYR A 176 1.84 -18.24 -28.86
N ASP A 177 1.89 -17.75 -30.12
CA ASP A 177 1.80 -16.32 -30.41
C ASP A 177 0.32 -16.00 -30.68
N GLU A 178 -0.33 -15.34 -29.72
CA GLU A 178 -1.62 -14.70 -29.99
C GLU A 178 -1.38 -13.57 -31.02
N LYS A 179 -1.77 -13.84 -32.30
CA LYS A 179 -1.83 -12.84 -33.36
C LYS A 179 -2.94 -11.83 -33.07
#